data_2660e04778102cdf5a9796c4d95f74df
#
_entry.id   2660e04778102cdf5a9796c4d95f74df
#
_cell.length_a   1.000
_cell.length_b   1.000
_cell.length_c   1.000
_cell.angle_alpha   90.00
_cell.angle_beta   90.00
_cell.angle_gamma   90.00
#
_symmetry.space_group_name_H-M   'P 1'
#
loop_
_entity.id
_entity.type
_entity.pdbx_description
1 polymer ?
#
loop_
_entity_poly.entity_id
_entity_poly.type
_entity_poly.pdbx_seq_one_letter_code
_entity_poly.pdbx_strand_id
1 'polypeptide(L)'
;MINQNWIFGRNAGLDFSTANASNPPTPTTGFSINTGEGCASISDANGNLLFYTDGITVWDSSNTQRVLGLLGDPSSTQSAIIVPDPANSSQYYIFTMDGSSSPNPPFNHFNGGLLNVGSWGFTPLSSLLTLPSTIGFSPAEKLTAIQHKNCKDFWIITILQAGTDGTTSGSGVPNALGTFRVFLVNSSGIQHIGVTPMNIMIHELGYLKGSPNGQILSIANGGNDNVLIYPFDNSTGIINTGGLRTINVPTVPPGINRNVYGVEFSPNSNVLYYGTLTPGTPAYIFQVDLSAMILTSTQVGIIPNQGGRYAIGALQLGIDGRIYIAKDNESQLGAILNPNVLGLGCNINNAYITLPAGAVCLLGLPNLLPNPCEHPCDCGCAGCNKDAETQNQELIDRAKTKYNTIKSRSTCANPFGEDCETSAINSNVNLEPCFYFHWGDGVNDQIEEHDTEVFYITVCNPFKDIQYNGFRITKVTLIPNIHPIDKIQIVPDRFICLDCIEPCSCQTREFAMITRANNTAGNYLMEVEYCYESITFASGGGNGKAQFDLEITED
;
A
#
# COMPACT_ATOMS: atom_id res chain seq x y z
N MET A 1 4.01 1.98 -13.88
CA MET A 1 3.35 1.80 -12.55
C MET A 1 2.00 2.50 -12.55
N ILE A 2 0.93 1.81 -12.14
CA ILE A 2 -0.46 2.30 -12.33
C ILE A 2 -0.81 3.57 -11.56
N ASN A 3 -0.07 3.90 -10.49
CA ASN A 3 -0.28 5.09 -9.65
C ASN A 3 0.76 6.21 -9.91
N GLN A 4 1.41 6.20 -11.06
CA GLN A 4 2.52 7.12 -11.35
C GLN A 4 2.08 8.57 -11.54
N ASN A 5 0.88 8.80 -12.08
CA ASN A 5 0.35 10.14 -12.30
C ASN A 5 -0.86 10.41 -11.40
N TRP A 6 -0.78 11.45 -10.61
CA TRP A 6 -1.89 11.93 -9.78
C TRP A 6 -2.51 13.18 -10.40
N ILE A 7 -3.83 13.18 -10.54
CA ILE A 7 -4.58 14.33 -11.05
C ILE A 7 -5.67 14.66 -10.01
N PHE A 8 -5.69 15.90 -9.51
CA PHE A 8 -6.53 16.29 -8.38
C PHE A 8 -6.82 17.80 -8.34
N GLY A 9 -7.67 18.20 -7.42
CA GLY A 9 -7.99 19.58 -7.09
C GLY A 9 -8.48 20.38 -8.30
N ARG A 10 -7.89 21.54 -8.53
CA ARG A 10 -8.13 22.36 -9.71
C ARG A 10 -6.88 22.37 -10.56
N ASN A 11 -6.95 21.72 -11.75
CA ASN A 11 -5.88 21.75 -12.75
C ASN A 11 -4.51 21.30 -12.19
N ALA A 12 -4.47 20.48 -11.16
CA ALA A 12 -3.24 20.06 -10.47
C ALA A 12 -2.90 18.60 -10.73
N GLY A 13 -1.60 18.30 -10.78
CA GLY A 13 -1.11 16.93 -10.87
C GLY A 13 0.30 16.76 -10.31
N LEU A 14 0.68 15.50 -10.09
CA LEU A 14 2.03 15.07 -9.74
C LEU A 14 2.44 13.90 -10.63
N ASP A 15 3.65 13.96 -11.17
CA ASP A 15 4.28 12.87 -11.92
C ASP A 15 5.41 12.26 -11.08
N PHE A 16 5.27 10.99 -10.76
CA PHE A 16 6.20 10.21 -9.94
C PHE A 16 7.27 9.47 -10.76
N SER A 17 7.38 9.71 -12.07
CA SER A 17 8.30 8.98 -12.95
C SER A 17 9.77 9.07 -12.51
N THR A 18 10.15 10.19 -11.90
CA THR A 18 11.51 10.44 -11.38
C THR A 18 11.58 10.51 -9.86
N ALA A 19 10.44 10.31 -9.19
CA ALA A 19 10.36 10.38 -7.73
C ALA A 19 11.05 9.18 -7.07
N ASN A 20 11.81 9.45 -6.03
CA ASN A 20 12.49 8.45 -5.21
C ASN A 20 12.81 9.05 -3.83
N ALA A 21 13.53 8.31 -2.98
CA ALA A 21 13.87 8.77 -1.64
C ALA A 21 14.56 10.15 -1.60
N SER A 22 15.28 10.55 -2.66
CA SER A 22 16.01 11.81 -2.74
C SER A 22 15.28 12.91 -3.52
N ASN A 23 14.41 12.53 -4.46
CA ASN A 23 13.73 13.45 -5.36
C ASN A 23 12.21 13.42 -5.14
N PRO A 24 11.54 14.59 -5.00
CA PRO A 24 10.09 14.66 -5.00
C PRO A 24 9.51 14.36 -6.39
N PRO A 25 8.20 14.04 -6.50
CA PRO A 25 7.51 13.99 -7.78
C PRO A 25 7.48 15.37 -8.44
N THR A 26 7.43 15.36 -9.76
CA THR A 26 7.34 16.58 -10.56
C THR A 26 5.90 17.12 -10.54
N PRO A 27 5.66 18.34 -10.07
CA PRO A 27 4.32 18.93 -10.14
C PRO A 27 3.96 19.31 -11.58
N THR A 28 2.73 18.98 -11.97
CA THR A 28 2.20 19.15 -13.32
C THR A 28 0.89 19.94 -13.31
N THR A 29 0.48 20.45 -14.48
CA THR A 29 -0.74 21.26 -14.67
C THR A 29 -1.24 21.09 -16.10
N GLY A 30 -2.41 21.64 -16.41
CA GLY A 30 -3.00 21.53 -17.76
C GLY A 30 -4.17 20.53 -17.82
N PHE A 31 -4.73 20.14 -16.69
CA PHE A 31 -5.81 19.16 -16.60
C PHE A 31 -7.20 19.82 -16.53
N SER A 32 -8.20 19.14 -17.10
CA SER A 32 -9.59 19.65 -17.12
C SER A 32 -10.34 19.42 -15.79
N ILE A 33 -9.72 18.82 -14.78
CA ILE A 33 -10.35 18.52 -13.51
C ILE A 33 -10.55 19.78 -12.64
N ASN A 34 -11.69 19.85 -11.96
CA ASN A 34 -11.99 20.82 -10.91
C ASN A 34 -12.89 20.15 -9.87
N THR A 35 -12.29 19.49 -8.90
CA THR A 35 -13.00 18.74 -7.87
C THR A 35 -12.58 19.21 -6.49
N GLY A 36 -13.57 19.38 -5.61
CA GLY A 36 -13.34 19.78 -4.22
C GLY A 36 -12.69 18.71 -3.38
N GLU A 37 -13.11 17.46 -3.58
CA GLU A 37 -12.74 16.32 -2.74
C GLU A 37 -12.35 15.12 -3.60
N GLY A 38 -13.28 14.19 -3.86
CA GLY A 38 -12.96 12.91 -4.48
C GLY A 38 -12.53 13.00 -5.93
N CYS A 39 -11.50 12.23 -6.28
CA CYS A 39 -11.03 12.01 -7.65
C CYS A 39 -10.27 10.69 -7.74
N ALA A 40 -10.00 10.26 -8.97
CA ALA A 40 -9.14 9.12 -9.24
C ALA A 40 -8.38 9.32 -10.57
N SER A 41 -7.18 8.77 -10.65
CA SER A 41 -6.36 8.74 -11.88
C SER A 41 -5.66 7.40 -12.00
N ILE A 42 -5.36 6.97 -13.23
CA ILE A 42 -4.67 5.72 -13.49
C ILE A 42 -3.67 5.87 -14.63
N SER A 43 -2.54 5.19 -14.50
CA SER A 43 -1.49 5.10 -15.52
C SER A 43 -1.43 3.69 -16.09
N ASP A 44 -0.82 3.53 -17.25
CA ASP A 44 -0.51 2.23 -17.83
C ASP A 44 0.69 1.55 -17.12
N ALA A 45 1.04 0.34 -17.54
CA ALA A 45 2.18 -0.40 -16.99
C ALA A 45 3.53 0.33 -17.18
N ASN A 46 3.63 1.18 -18.20
CA ASN A 46 4.83 2.00 -18.47
C ASN A 46 4.84 3.32 -17.67
N GLY A 47 3.75 3.59 -16.91
CA GLY A 47 3.62 4.81 -16.14
C GLY A 47 3.01 6.00 -16.89
N ASN A 48 2.55 5.85 -18.12
CA ASN A 48 1.88 6.93 -18.84
C ASN A 48 0.46 7.11 -18.33
N LEU A 49 0.03 8.35 -18.11
CA LEU A 49 -1.35 8.66 -17.73
C LEU A 49 -2.32 8.11 -18.80
N LEU A 50 -3.27 7.29 -18.39
CA LEU A 50 -4.34 6.80 -19.27
C LEU A 50 -5.56 7.72 -19.23
N PHE A 51 -6.13 7.88 -18.04
CA PHE A 51 -7.29 8.73 -17.81
C PHE A 51 -7.45 9.09 -16.33
N TYR A 52 -8.33 10.04 -16.07
CA TYR A 52 -8.68 10.50 -14.73
C TYR A 52 -10.16 10.91 -14.65
N THR A 53 -10.69 11.02 -13.44
CA THR A 53 -12.11 11.32 -13.19
C THR A 53 -12.31 12.08 -11.88
N ASP A 54 -13.35 12.91 -11.84
CA ASP A 54 -13.91 13.54 -10.64
C ASP A 54 -15.11 12.77 -10.07
N GLY A 55 -15.42 11.60 -10.64
CA GLY A 55 -16.61 10.81 -10.30
C GLY A 55 -17.83 11.11 -11.18
N ILE A 56 -17.83 12.17 -11.99
CA ILE A 56 -18.89 12.52 -12.95
C ILE A 56 -18.40 12.40 -14.38
N THR A 57 -17.19 12.87 -14.65
CA THR A 57 -16.59 12.95 -15.99
C THR A 57 -15.30 12.14 -16.03
N VAL A 58 -15.06 11.48 -17.17
CA VAL A 58 -13.77 10.86 -17.47
C VAL A 58 -13.09 11.67 -18.57
N TRP A 59 -11.84 12.04 -18.35
CA TRP A 59 -10.95 12.65 -19.34
C TRP A 59 -9.76 11.74 -19.61
N ASP A 60 -9.34 11.65 -20.88
CA ASP A 60 -8.11 10.97 -21.25
C ASP A 60 -6.86 11.82 -20.94
N SER A 61 -5.68 11.27 -21.23
CA SER A 61 -4.40 11.95 -21.04
C SER A 61 -4.22 13.23 -21.87
N SER A 62 -5.02 13.42 -22.93
CA SER A 62 -5.05 14.66 -23.73
C SER A 62 -6.10 15.66 -23.24
N ASN A 63 -6.73 15.41 -22.08
CA ASN A 63 -7.82 16.20 -21.51
C ASN A 63 -9.11 16.20 -22.35
N THR A 64 -9.26 15.23 -23.24
CA THR A 64 -10.49 15.06 -24.01
C THR A 64 -11.51 14.35 -23.11
N GLN A 65 -12.71 14.93 -22.97
CA GLN A 65 -13.82 14.31 -22.28
C GLN A 65 -14.27 13.04 -23.04
N ARG A 66 -14.24 11.89 -22.37
CA ARG A 66 -14.58 10.59 -22.93
C ARG A 66 -15.91 10.04 -22.43
N VAL A 67 -16.19 10.23 -21.15
CA VAL A 67 -17.47 9.85 -20.53
C VAL A 67 -18.00 11.03 -19.73
N LEU A 68 -19.32 11.23 -19.78
CA LEU A 68 -20.02 12.21 -18.96
C LEU A 68 -21.24 11.52 -18.32
N GLY A 69 -21.52 11.86 -17.08
CA GLY A 69 -22.70 11.36 -16.36
C GLY A 69 -22.44 10.06 -15.61
N LEU A 70 -21.22 9.85 -15.14
CA LEU A 70 -20.97 8.95 -14.02
C LEU A 70 -21.78 9.45 -12.80
N LEU A 71 -22.20 8.52 -11.95
CA LEU A 71 -23.11 8.82 -10.84
C LEU A 71 -22.35 8.98 -9.51
N GLY A 72 -21.23 9.69 -9.53
CA GLY A 72 -20.51 10.13 -8.34
C GLY A 72 -20.77 11.61 -8.05
N ASP A 73 -20.12 12.15 -7.03
CA ASP A 73 -20.19 13.56 -6.66
C ASP A 73 -18.77 14.10 -6.35
N PRO A 74 -18.29 15.16 -7.01
CA PRO A 74 -16.98 15.78 -6.75
C PRO A 74 -16.81 16.33 -5.34
N SER A 75 -17.89 16.46 -4.58
CA SER A 75 -17.92 16.83 -3.16
C SER A 75 -17.98 15.61 -2.23
N SER A 76 -18.10 14.40 -2.75
CA SER A 76 -17.96 13.18 -1.96
C SER A 76 -16.50 12.96 -1.58
N THR A 77 -16.23 12.63 -0.32
CA THR A 77 -14.87 12.40 0.21
C THR A 77 -14.05 11.45 -0.66
N GLN A 78 -14.67 10.38 -1.16
CA GLN A 78 -14.05 9.40 -2.08
C GLN A 78 -14.99 9.12 -3.26
N SER A 79 -15.14 10.09 -4.17
CA SER A 79 -16.14 10.06 -5.24
C SER A 79 -15.91 8.95 -6.28
N ALA A 80 -14.68 8.52 -6.47
CA ALA A 80 -14.35 7.48 -7.46
C ALA A 80 -13.13 6.66 -7.07
N ILE A 81 -13.08 5.44 -7.61
CA ILE A 81 -11.87 4.61 -7.68
C ILE A 81 -11.83 3.85 -9.00
N ILE A 82 -10.62 3.67 -9.55
CA ILE A 82 -10.38 2.98 -10.82
C ILE A 82 -9.65 1.68 -10.53
N VAL A 83 -10.14 0.57 -11.10
CA VAL A 83 -9.57 -0.77 -10.92
C VAL A 83 -9.42 -1.42 -12.29
N PRO A 84 -8.23 -1.98 -12.63
CA PRO A 84 -8.06 -2.74 -13.86
C PRO A 84 -9.02 -3.94 -13.91
N ASP A 85 -9.48 -4.30 -15.10
CA ASP A 85 -10.23 -5.54 -15.31
C ASP A 85 -9.24 -6.72 -15.38
N PRO A 86 -9.30 -7.69 -14.44
CA PRO A 86 -8.41 -8.86 -14.45
C PRO A 86 -8.53 -9.74 -15.70
N ALA A 87 -9.64 -9.63 -16.45
CA ALA A 87 -9.87 -10.38 -17.69
C ALA A 87 -9.34 -9.67 -18.93
N ASN A 88 -9.17 -8.34 -18.91
CA ASN A 88 -8.87 -7.58 -20.11
C ASN A 88 -8.07 -6.30 -19.80
N SER A 89 -6.80 -6.28 -20.16
CA SER A 89 -5.89 -5.16 -19.91
C SER A 89 -6.27 -3.83 -20.56
N SER A 90 -7.23 -3.82 -21.51
CA SER A 90 -7.77 -2.60 -22.13
C SER A 90 -9.03 -2.11 -21.44
N GLN A 91 -9.48 -2.76 -20.35
CA GLN A 91 -10.69 -2.43 -19.63
C GLN A 91 -10.42 -2.07 -18.18
N TYR A 92 -11.24 -1.16 -17.67
CA TYR A 92 -11.13 -0.66 -16.30
C TYR A 92 -12.52 -0.51 -15.70
N TYR A 93 -12.70 -1.01 -14.50
CA TYR A 93 -13.88 -0.69 -13.70
C TYR A 93 -13.69 0.67 -13.03
N ILE A 94 -14.70 1.52 -13.16
CA ILE A 94 -14.79 2.79 -12.44
C ILE A 94 -15.95 2.65 -11.46
N PHE A 95 -15.66 2.65 -10.18
CA PHE A 95 -16.68 2.71 -9.13
C PHE A 95 -16.81 4.14 -8.64
N THR A 96 -18.05 4.57 -8.40
CA THR A 96 -18.34 5.94 -7.96
C THR A 96 -19.22 5.95 -6.73
N MET A 97 -19.03 6.97 -5.90
CA MET A 97 -19.80 7.23 -4.69
C MET A 97 -20.43 8.61 -4.78
N ASP A 98 -21.74 8.65 -4.57
CA ASP A 98 -22.50 9.89 -4.49
C ASP A 98 -22.19 10.64 -3.19
N GLY A 99 -22.45 11.95 -3.16
CA GLY A 99 -22.34 12.75 -1.94
C GLY A 99 -23.62 12.68 -1.12
N SER A 100 -23.47 12.84 0.18
CA SER A 100 -24.60 12.85 1.13
C SER A 100 -25.60 13.98 0.90
N SER A 101 -25.19 15.04 0.21
CA SER A 101 -25.99 16.22 -0.10
C SER A 101 -26.52 16.26 -1.54
N SER A 102 -26.36 15.21 -2.31
CA SER A 102 -26.81 15.16 -3.71
C SER A 102 -28.33 15.33 -3.82
N PRO A 103 -28.84 16.31 -4.60
CA PRO A 103 -30.27 16.64 -4.66
C PRO A 103 -31.11 15.70 -5.54
N ASN A 104 -30.53 14.71 -6.20
CA ASN A 104 -31.20 13.92 -7.22
C ASN A 104 -31.60 12.50 -6.75
N PRO A 105 -32.90 12.20 -6.54
CA PRO A 105 -33.38 10.83 -6.41
C PRO A 105 -33.54 10.16 -7.80
N PRO A 106 -33.37 8.82 -7.92
CA PRO A 106 -33.21 7.87 -6.82
C PRO A 106 -31.73 7.74 -6.41
N PHE A 107 -31.50 7.93 -5.14
CA PHE A 107 -30.18 7.82 -4.50
C PHE A 107 -29.61 6.41 -4.65
N ASN A 108 -28.91 6.16 -5.74
CA ASN A 108 -28.06 4.98 -5.91
C ASN A 108 -26.64 5.35 -5.53
N HIS A 109 -26.36 5.29 -4.28
CA HIS A 109 -25.22 5.87 -3.63
C HIS A 109 -23.89 5.23 -3.96
N PHE A 110 -23.89 4.02 -4.52
CA PHE A 110 -22.72 3.31 -5.01
C PHE A 110 -23.00 2.81 -6.43
N ASN A 111 -22.23 3.30 -7.37
CA ASN A 111 -22.41 3.06 -8.79
C ASN A 111 -21.09 2.60 -9.44
N GLY A 112 -21.15 2.26 -10.70
CA GLY A 112 -19.95 1.93 -11.45
C GLY A 112 -20.23 1.58 -12.90
N GLY A 113 -19.18 1.41 -13.64
CA GLY A 113 -19.21 1.00 -15.04
C GLY A 113 -17.88 0.41 -15.48
N LEU A 114 -17.91 -0.26 -16.62
CA LEU A 114 -16.76 -0.81 -17.30
C LEU A 114 -16.38 0.11 -18.47
N LEU A 115 -15.19 0.66 -18.46
CA LEU A 115 -14.62 1.51 -19.49
C LEU A 115 -13.61 0.72 -20.33
N ASN A 116 -13.74 0.76 -21.66
CA ASN A 116 -12.73 0.26 -22.59
C ASN A 116 -11.91 1.43 -23.14
N VAL A 117 -10.62 1.51 -22.80
CA VAL A 117 -9.75 2.64 -23.21
C VAL A 117 -9.37 2.62 -24.69
N GLY A 118 -9.51 1.49 -25.38
CA GLY A 118 -9.25 1.41 -26.82
C GLY A 118 -10.36 2.03 -27.68
N SER A 119 -11.61 1.90 -27.24
CA SER A 119 -12.79 2.43 -27.93
C SER A 119 -13.46 3.60 -27.22
N TRP A 120 -13.11 3.84 -25.95
CA TRP A 120 -13.78 4.75 -25.02
C TRP A 120 -15.26 4.40 -24.77
N GLY A 121 -15.62 3.13 -25.05
CA GLY A 121 -16.96 2.62 -24.74
C GLY A 121 -17.13 2.42 -23.24
N PHE A 122 -18.23 2.95 -22.69
CA PHE A 122 -18.59 2.81 -21.28
C PHE A 122 -19.88 2.01 -21.12
N THR A 123 -19.86 0.99 -20.28
CA THR A 123 -21.02 0.15 -19.96
C THR A 123 -21.36 0.29 -18.48
N PRO A 124 -22.51 0.91 -18.13
CA PRO A 124 -22.93 1.01 -16.74
C PRO A 124 -23.21 -0.37 -16.12
N LEU A 125 -22.88 -0.52 -14.82
CA LEU A 125 -23.08 -1.75 -14.03
C LEU A 125 -24.36 -1.68 -13.17
N SER A 126 -25.37 -0.99 -13.62
CA SER A 126 -26.58 -0.64 -12.86
C SER A 126 -27.34 -1.82 -12.24
N SER A 127 -27.18 -3.04 -12.75
CA SER A 127 -27.88 -4.22 -12.22
C SER A 127 -27.12 -4.97 -11.12
N LEU A 128 -25.80 -4.80 -11.02
CA LEU A 128 -24.98 -5.52 -10.05
C LEU A 128 -24.80 -4.78 -8.73
N LEU A 129 -24.99 -3.47 -8.76
CA LEU A 129 -24.78 -2.59 -7.62
C LEU A 129 -26.09 -2.07 -7.01
N THR A 130 -27.25 -2.41 -7.59
CA THR A 130 -28.56 -2.06 -7.05
C THR A 130 -28.77 -2.68 -5.68
N LEU A 131 -28.86 -1.81 -4.70
CA LEU A 131 -29.31 -2.19 -3.36
C LEU A 131 -30.81 -2.50 -3.42
N PRO A 132 -31.30 -3.44 -2.58
CA PRO A 132 -32.74 -3.60 -2.44
C PRO A 132 -33.37 -2.24 -2.10
N SER A 133 -34.28 -1.77 -2.93
CA SER A 133 -34.90 -0.45 -2.89
C SER A 133 -35.81 -0.19 -1.67
N THR A 134 -35.82 -1.07 -0.70
CA THR A 134 -36.78 -1.07 0.41
C THR A 134 -36.23 -0.57 1.74
N ILE A 135 -34.93 -0.23 1.82
CA ILE A 135 -34.32 0.28 3.05
C ILE A 135 -33.59 1.56 2.69
N GLY A 136 -33.94 2.68 3.33
CA GLY A 136 -33.26 3.96 3.15
C GLY A 136 -31.82 3.88 3.64
N PHE A 137 -30.89 3.60 2.74
CA PHE A 137 -29.46 3.73 3.00
C PHE A 137 -28.98 5.08 2.48
N SER A 138 -28.10 5.73 3.26
CA SER A 138 -27.34 6.89 2.84
C SER A 138 -25.91 6.49 2.55
N PRO A 139 -25.20 7.11 1.59
CA PRO A 139 -23.78 6.86 1.38
C PRO A 139 -23.00 7.41 2.57
N ALA A 140 -21.96 6.70 2.95
CA ALA A 140 -20.99 7.20 3.92
C ALA A 140 -19.78 7.85 3.23
N GLU A 141 -19.86 8.18 1.95
CA GLU A 141 -18.80 8.77 1.14
C GLU A 141 -17.44 8.01 1.23
N LYS A 142 -17.51 6.72 1.51
CA LYS A 142 -16.34 5.87 1.81
C LYS A 142 -16.20 4.76 0.79
N LEU A 143 -15.11 4.81 0.03
CA LEU A 143 -14.84 3.87 -1.06
C LEU A 143 -13.35 3.59 -1.15
N THR A 144 -12.96 2.33 -1.05
CA THR A 144 -11.57 1.91 -1.25
C THR A 144 -11.50 0.62 -2.06
N ALA A 145 -10.34 0.35 -2.65
CA ALA A 145 -10.03 -0.93 -3.23
C ALA A 145 -8.76 -1.49 -2.60
N ILE A 146 -8.65 -2.80 -2.51
CA ILE A 146 -7.48 -3.52 -2.05
C ILE A 146 -7.19 -4.62 -3.06
N GLN A 147 -5.95 -4.77 -3.46
CA GLN A 147 -5.58 -5.88 -4.30
C GLN A 147 -5.72 -7.20 -3.52
N HIS A 148 -6.37 -8.20 -4.12
CA HIS A 148 -6.53 -9.52 -3.54
C HIS A 148 -5.16 -10.21 -3.37
N LYS A 149 -5.03 -11.09 -2.39
CA LYS A 149 -3.79 -11.83 -2.11
C LYS A 149 -3.22 -12.60 -3.32
N ASN A 150 -4.05 -12.94 -4.30
CA ASN A 150 -3.60 -13.60 -5.54
C ASN A 150 -2.95 -12.66 -6.56
N CYS A 151 -2.83 -11.36 -6.25
CA CYS A 151 -2.22 -10.31 -7.07
C CYS A 151 -2.84 -10.08 -8.46
N LYS A 152 -4.01 -10.63 -8.71
CA LYS A 152 -4.77 -10.51 -9.97
C LYS A 152 -6.11 -9.84 -9.78
N ASP A 153 -6.79 -10.19 -8.70
CA ASP A 153 -8.15 -9.76 -8.39
C ASP A 153 -8.14 -8.56 -7.43
N PHE A 154 -9.29 -7.95 -7.22
CA PHE A 154 -9.40 -6.76 -6.39
C PHE A 154 -10.64 -6.83 -5.51
N TRP A 155 -10.50 -6.40 -4.27
CA TRP A 155 -11.58 -6.12 -3.36
C TRP A 155 -12.04 -4.68 -3.50
N ILE A 156 -13.34 -4.46 -3.64
CA ILE A 156 -13.95 -3.14 -3.55
C ILE A 156 -14.77 -3.10 -2.27
N ILE A 157 -14.49 -2.12 -1.43
CA ILE A 157 -15.09 -2.00 -0.11
C ILE A 157 -15.71 -0.63 0.03
N THR A 158 -16.98 -0.60 0.42
CA THR A 158 -17.71 0.62 0.71
C THR A 158 -18.52 0.47 1.99
N ILE A 159 -18.97 1.60 2.55
CA ILE A 159 -19.82 1.65 3.74
C ILE A 159 -21.12 2.36 3.40
N LEU A 160 -22.21 1.75 3.81
CA LEU A 160 -23.54 2.33 3.77
C LEU A 160 -24.03 2.58 5.19
N GLN A 161 -24.75 3.66 5.37
CA GLN A 161 -25.46 3.98 6.60
C GLN A 161 -26.91 3.48 6.52
N ALA A 162 -27.37 2.75 7.52
CA ALA A 162 -28.75 2.36 7.64
C ALA A 162 -29.57 3.53 8.20
N GLY A 163 -30.51 4.05 7.42
CA GLY A 163 -31.50 5.01 7.92
C GLY A 163 -32.41 4.35 8.95
N THR A 164 -32.64 5.00 10.08
CA THR A 164 -33.48 4.45 11.16
C THR A 164 -34.99 4.56 10.89
N ASP A 165 -35.41 5.28 9.86
CA ASP A 165 -36.86 5.58 9.65
C ASP A 165 -37.31 5.68 8.20
N GLY A 166 -36.47 5.43 7.21
CA GLY A 166 -36.86 5.52 5.81
C GLY A 166 -37.26 6.93 5.33
N THR A 167 -37.07 7.94 6.13
CA THR A 167 -37.27 9.32 5.75
C THR A 167 -35.94 9.91 5.29
N THR A 168 -35.74 9.89 3.98
CA THR A 168 -34.66 10.65 3.33
C THR A 168 -35.00 12.12 3.36
N SER A 169 -34.64 12.82 4.39
CA SER A 169 -34.56 14.27 4.30
C SER A 169 -33.13 14.64 3.90
N GLY A 170 -33.00 15.25 2.75
CA GLY A 170 -31.73 15.86 2.33
C GLY A 170 -31.13 16.69 3.45
N SER A 171 -29.83 16.64 3.57
CA SER A 171 -28.92 17.19 4.57
C SER A 171 -28.72 16.29 5.79
N GLY A 172 -27.75 15.38 5.66
CA GLY A 172 -27.00 14.87 6.80
C GLY A 172 -27.82 14.11 7.84
N VAL A 173 -28.04 12.81 7.65
CA VAL A 173 -28.20 11.94 8.82
C VAL A 173 -26.80 11.77 9.41
N PRO A 174 -26.42 12.60 10.39
CA PRO A 174 -25.02 12.70 10.79
C PRO A 174 -24.47 11.41 11.38
N ASN A 175 -25.31 10.49 11.84
CA ASN A 175 -24.91 9.26 12.50
C ASN A 175 -25.93 8.15 12.31
N ALA A 176 -25.62 7.19 11.45
CA ALA A 176 -26.38 5.95 11.33
C ALA A 176 -25.47 4.73 11.47
N LEU A 177 -26.02 3.57 11.80
CA LEU A 177 -25.26 2.33 11.89
C LEU A 177 -24.63 2.00 10.53
N GLY A 178 -23.32 1.85 10.52
CA GLY A 178 -22.56 1.48 9.34
C GLY A 178 -22.73 0.01 8.97
N THR A 179 -22.62 -0.24 7.68
CA THR A 179 -22.62 -1.59 7.11
C THR A 179 -21.59 -1.65 5.99
N PHE A 180 -20.59 -2.52 6.12
CA PHE A 180 -19.65 -2.80 5.04
C PHE A 180 -20.33 -3.56 3.92
N ARG A 181 -19.96 -3.22 2.69
CA ARG A 181 -20.22 -4.01 1.49
C ARG A 181 -18.92 -4.32 0.81
N VAL A 182 -18.74 -5.60 0.48
CA VAL A 182 -17.50 -6.12 -0.11
C VAL A 182 -17.85 -6.78 -1.44
N PHE A 183 -17.11 -6.37 -2.48
CA PHE A 183 -17.22 -6.95 -3.82
C PHE A 183 -15.85 -7.47 -4.24
N LEU A 184 -15.83 -8.59 -4.96
CA LEU A 184 -14.67 -9.14 -5.63
C LEU A 184 -14.74 -8.80 -7.12
N VAL A 185 -13.70 -8.19 -7.64
CA VAL A 185 -13.46 -8.00 -9.08
C VAL A 185 -12.44 -9.03 -9.52
N ASN A 186 -12.81 -9.95 -10.37
CA ASN A 186 -11.96 -11.01 -10.89
C ASN A 186 -12.18 -11.21 -12.40
N SER A 187 -11.52 -12.19 -13.00
CA SER A 187 -11.65 -12.50 -14.43
C SER A 187 -13.07 -12.92 -14.88
N SER A 188 -13.95 -13.23 -13.95
CA SER A 188 -15.37 -13.53 -14.22
C SER A 188 -16.28 -12.30 -14.07
N GLY A 189 -15.72 -11.14 -13.72
CA GLY A 189 -16.43 -9.88 -13.48
C GLY A 189 -16.53 -9.55 -11.99
N ILE A 190 -17.63 -8.86 -11.60
CA ILE A 190 -17.86 -8.38 -10.23
C ILE A 190 -18.79 -9.33 -9.50
N GLN A 191 -18.41 -9.71 -8.29
CA GLN A 191 -19.20 -10.54 -7.39
C GLN A 191 -19.42 -9.81 -6.06
N HIS A 192 -20.68 -9.71 -5.61
CA HIS A 192 -20.98 -9.25 -4.26
C HIS A 192 -20.69 -10.39 -3.26
N ILE A 193 -19.71 -10.19 -2.38
CA ILE A 193 -19.24 -11.22 -1.45
C ILE A 193 -20.05 -11.20 -0.15
N GLY A 194 -20.37 -10.02 0.36
CA GLY A 194 -21.10 -9.95 1.61
C GLY A 194 -21.47 -8.56 2.10
N VAL A 195 -22.31 -8.59 3.11
CA VAL A 195 -22.76 -7.44 3.91
C VAL A 195 -22.36 -7.71 5.35
N THR A 196 -21.55 -6.84 5.95
CA THR A 196 -21.10 -7.00 7.34
C THR A 196 -21.54 -5.81 8.17
N PRO A 197 -22.50 -5.97 9.10
CA PRO A 197 -22.90 -4.92 10.01
C PRO A 197 -21.74 -4.49 10.92
N MET A 198 -21.55 -3.20 11.05
CA MET A 198 -20.49 -2.65 11.91
C MET A 198 -20.93 -2.52 13.37
N ASN A 199 -22.25 -2.40 13.60
CA ASN A 199 -22.86 -2.14 14.91
C ASN A 199 -22.29 -0.87 15.59
N ILE A 200 -21.82 0.08 14.79
CA ILE A 200 -21.27 1.35 15.22
C ILE A 200 -21.79 2.47 14.35
N MET A 201 -21.95 3.65 14.94
CA MET A 201 -22.38 4.84 14.22
C MET A 201 -21.25 5.35 13.33
N ILE A 202 -21.55 5.54 12.05
CA ILE A 202 -20.60 6.06 11.06
C ILE A 202 -21.07 7.43 10.60
N HIS A 203 -20.13 8.38 10.59
CA HIS A 203 -20.32 9.68 9.97
C HIS A 203 -20.04 9.60 8.46
N GLU A 204 -20.74 10.41 7.66
CA GLU A 204 -20.56 10.46 6.21
C GLU A 204 -19.14 10.85 5.81
N LEU A 205 -18.59 11.91 6.44
CA LEU A 205 -17.27 12.44 6.10
C LEU A 205 -16.12 11.56 6.59
N GLY A 206 -15.02 11.62 5.83
CA GLY A 206 -13.73 11.02 6.16
C GLY A 206 -13.43 9.75 5.37
N TYR A 207 -12.14 9.51 5.19
CA TYR A 207 -11.59 8.46 4.33
C TYR A 207 -11.74 7.05 4.90
N LEU A 208 -11.94 6.09 4.02
CA LEU A 208 -11.73 4.65 4.23
C LEU A 208 -10.46 4.24 3.47
N LYS A 209 -9.50 3.61 4.14
CA LYS A 209 -8.25 3.16 3.55
C LYS A 209 -7.95 1.70 3.89
N GLY A 210 -7.42 0.98 2.91
CA GLY A 210 -6.76 -0.31 3.13
C GLY A 210 -5.28 -0.12 3.39
N SER A 211 -4.70 -0.91 4.29
CA SER A 211 -3.26 -0.91 4.51
C SER A 211 -2.50 -1.44 3.29
N PRO A 212 -1.25 -1.01 3.03
CA PRO A 212 -0.45 -1.51 1.92
C PRO A 212 -0.28 -3.04 1.90
N ASN A 213 -0.22 -3.71 3.05
CA ASN A 213 -0.19 -5.17 3.13
C ASN A 213 -1.57 -5.85 2.95
N GLY A 214 -2.64 -5.07 2.77
CA GLY A 214 -3.98 -5.56 2.56
C GLY A 214 -4.64 -6.27 3.75
N GLN A 215 -4.14 -6.10 4.98
CA GLN A 215 -4.63 -6.83 6.15
C GLN A 215 -5.47 -5.99 7.12
N ILE A 216 -5.52 -4.68 6.91
CA ILE A 216 -6.17 -3.73 7.82
C ILE A 216 -6.98 -2.73 7.01
N LEU A 217 -8.18 -2.42 7.51
CA LEU A 217 -8.98 -1.27 7.07
C LEU A 217 -8.96 -0.20 8.16
N SER A 218 -8.80 1.07 7.77
CA SER A 218 -8.94 2.21 8.67
C SER A 218 -10.00 3.18 8.17
N ILE A 219 -10.80 3.71 9.09
CA ILE A 219 -11.88 4.65 8.80
C ILE A 219 -11.68 5.90 9.64
N ALA A 220 -11.55 7.05 8.97
CA ALA A 220 -11.76 8.34 9.61
C ALA A 220 -13.26 8.53 9.81
N ASN A 221 -13.71 8.52 11.05
CA ASN A 221 -15.13 8.64 11.41
C ASN A 221 -15.43 10.07 11.90
N GLY A 222 -15.48 11.01 10.95
CA GLY A 222 -15.40 12.45 11.09
C GLY A 222 -16.11 13.04 12.31
N GLY A 223 -17.43 13.15 12.26
CA GLY A 223 -18.21 13.77 13.34
C GLY A 223 -18.28 12.99 14.66
N ASN A 224 -17.69 11.79 14.72
CA ASN A 224 -17.61 10.98 15.94
C ASN A 224 -16.24 11.05 16.62
N ASP A 225 -15.34 11.90 16.17
CA ASP A 225 -14.03 12.16 16.75
C ASP A 225 -13.19 10.89 16.99
N ASN A 226 -13.29 9.88 16.10
CA ASN A 226 -12.53 8.65 16.25
C ASN A 226 -12.07 8.07 14.91
N VAL A 227 -11.04 7.23 15.00
CA VAL A 227 -10.56 6.40 13.91
C VAL A 227 -10.86 4.95 14.26
N LEU A 228 -11.47 4.22 13.33
CA LEU A 228 -11.81 2.82 13.49
C LEU A 228 -10.83 1.96 12.68
N ILE A 229 -10.38 0.87 13.25
CA ILE A 229 -9.43 -0.06 12.64
C ILE A 229 -10.01 -1.47 12.70
N TYR A 230 -10.14 -2.10 11.54
CA TYR A 230 -10.66 -3.45 11.40
C TYR A 230 -9.63 -4.36 10.76
N PRO A 231 -9.39 -5.56 11.30
CA PRO A 231 -8.68 -6.60 10.58
C PRO A 231 -9.44 -7.01 9.32
N PHE A 232 -8.72 -7.20 8.24
CA PHE A 232 -9.24 -7.61 6.94
C PHE A 232 -8.50 -8.84 6.43
N ASP A 233 -9.23 -9.86 6.05
CA ASP A 233 -8.65 -11.03 5.38
C ASP A 233 -8.69 -10.83 3.87
N ASN A 234 -7.58 -10.42 3.32
CA ASN A 234 -7.40 -10.14 1.91
C ASN A 234 -7.48 -11.40 1.00
N SER A 235 -7.48 -12.60 1.57
CA SER A 235 -7.69 -13.83 0.80
C SER A 235 -9.17 -14.19 0.62
N THR A 236 -10.03 -13.75 1.53
CA THR A 236 -11.46 -14.10 1.56
C THR A 236 -12.40 -12.91 1.47
N GLY A 237 -11.88 -11.68 1.66
CA GLY A 237 -12.69 -10.47 1.73
C GLY A 237 -13.45 -10.29 3.05
N ILE A 238 -13.16 -11.09 4.06
CA ILE A 238 -13.83 -11.04 5.35
C ILE A 238 -13.28 -9.90 6.21
N ILE A 239 -14.18 -9.05 6.70
CA ILE A 239 -13.87 -7.99 7.67
C ILE A 239 -14.21 -8.51 9.07
N ASN A 240 -13.22 -8.60 9.94
CA ASN A 240 -13.42 -9.05 11.32
C ASN A 240 -13.90 -7.89 12.20
N THR A 241 -15.21 -7.75 12.33
CA THR A 241 -15.81 -6.69 13.19
C THR A 241 -15.61 -6.93 14.68
N GLY A 242 -15.40 -8.19 15.09
CA GLY A 242 -15.04 -8.53 16.48
C GLY A 242 -13.62 -8.09 16.86
N GLY A 243 -12.76 -7.85 15.88
CA GLY A 243 -11.40 -7.33 16.07
C GLY A 243 -11.28 -5.81 15.98
N LEU A 244 -12.40 -5.07 16.05
CA LEU A 244 -12.40 -3.61 16.01
C LEU A 244 -11.51 -3.01 17.10
N ARG A 245 -10.62 -2.11 16.70
CA ARG A 245 -9.86 -1.23 17.58
C ARG A 245 -10.27 0.23 17.29
N THR A 246 -10.63 0.96 18.33
CA THR A 246 -11.06 2.37 18.21
C THR A 246 -10.01 3.29 18.82
N ILE A 247 -9.67 4.34 18.08
CA ILE A 247 -8.77 5.40 18.52
C ILE A 247 -9.62 6.67 18.69
N ASN A 248 -9.77 7.14 19.92
CA ASN A 248 -10.38 8.44 20.16
C ASN A 248 -9.35 9.55 19.91
N VAL A 249 -9.74 10.57 19.18
CA VAL A 249 -8.87 11.74 18.92
C VAL A 249 -8.57 12.43 20.24
N PRO A 250 -7.29 12.70 20.58
CA PRO A 250 -6.92 13.42 21.79
C PRO A 250 -7.53 14.81 21.84
N THR A 251 -7.67 15.35 23.03
CA THR A 251 -8.10 16.73 23.23
C THR A 251 -7.07 17.69 22.61
N VAL A 252 -7.48 18.40 21.58
CA VAL A 252 -6.77 19.57 21.05
C VAL A 252 -7.20 20.81 21.83
N PRO A 253 -6.60 22.00 21.62
CA PRO A 253 -6.97 23.21 22.36
C PRO A 253 -8.48 23.44 22.42
N PRO A 254 -9.01 24.01 23.52
CA PRO A 254 -10.45 24.23 23.70
C PRO A 254 -11.06 25.01 22.54
N GLY A 255 -12.24 24.59 22.08
CA GLY A 255 -12.98 25.24 21.00
C GLY A 255 -12.66 24.73 19.59
N ILE A 256 -11.75 23.76 19.46
CA ILE A 256 -11.45 23.11 18.19
C ILE A 256 -12.20 21.76 18.12
N ASN A 257 -13.01 21.57 17.09
CA ASN A 257 -13.60 20.27 16.78
C ASN A 257 -12.51 19.29 16.39
N ARG A 258 -12.71 18.02 16.74
CA ARG A 258 -11.75 16.96 16.49
C ARG A 258 -12.13 16.07 15.31
N ASN A 259 -12.95 16.61 14.39
CA ASN A 259 -13.36 15.87 13.21
C ASN A 259 -12.14 15.28 12.50
N VAL A 260 -12.14 13.98 12.32
CA VAL A 260 -11.11 13.27 11.55
C VAL A 260 -11.53 13.18 10.11
N TYR A 261 -10.61 13.46 9.17
CA TYR A 261 -10.93 13.42 7.75
C TYR A 261 -9.96 12.53 6.97
N GLY A 262 -8.72 12.96 6.76
CA GLY A 262 -7.69 12.17 6.10
C GLY A 262 -7.13 11.10 7.04
N VAL A 263 -6.99 9.89 6.54
CA VAL A 263 -6.28 8.78 7.20
C VAL A 263 -5.42 8.06 6.17
N GLU A 264 -4.19 7.65 6.56
CA GLU A 264 -3.31 6.91 5.67
C GLU A 264 -2.32 6.05 6.45
N PHE A 265 -1.96 4.92 5.88
CA PHE A 265 -0.97 4.00 6.42
C PHE A 265 0.44 4.34 5.95
N SER A 266 1.42 4.05 6.80
CA SER A 266 2.82 4.01 6.38
C SER A 266 3.05 2.88 5.36
N PRO A 267 4.10 2.96 4.51
CA PRO A 267 4.43 1.92 3.54
C PRO A 267 4.56 0.51 4.14
N ASN A 268 5.10 0.40 5.35
CA ASN A 268 5.24 -0.87 6.06
C ASN A 268 3.98 -1.34 6.81
N SER A 269 2.86 -0.61 6.70
CA SER A 269 1.57 -0.90 7.35
C SER A 269 1.59 -0.91 8.88
N ASN A 270 2.66 -0.51 9.54
CA ASN A 270 2.81 -0.55 11.00
C ASN A 270 2.44 0.77 11.68
N VAL A 271 2.32 1.84 10.91
CA VAL A 271 2.01 3.17 11.43
C VAL A 271 0.80 3.74 10.69
N LEU A 272 -0.13 4.30 11.44
CA LEU A 272 -1.29 5.00 10.90
C LEU A 272 -1.17 6.49 11.18
N TYR A 273 -1.47 7.31 10.19
CA TYR A 273 -1.58 8.76 10.30
C TYR A 273 -3.01 9.20 10.10
N TYR A 274 -3.43 10.22 10.82
CA TYR A 274 -4.69 10.89 10.58
C TYR A 274 -4.62 12.38 10.89
N GLY A 275 -5.47 13.15 10.23
CA GLY A 275 -5.53 14.59 10.36
C GLY A 275 -6.89 15.10 10.81
N THR A 276 -6.90 16.20 11.58
CA THR A 276 -8.14 16.86 12.00
C THR A 276 -8.61 17.87 10.96
N LEU A 277 -9.93 17.98 10.80
CA LEU A 277 -10.59 18.89 9.87
C LEU A 277 -11.49 19.85 10.64
N THR A 278 -11.05 21.09 10.84
CA THR A 278 -11.84 22.13 11.50
C THR A 278 -11.77 23.43 10.71
N PRO A 279 -12.90 24.04 10.35
CA PRO A 279 -12.90 25.28 9.58
C PRO A 279 -12.14 26.41 10.27
N GLY A 280 -11.32 27.14 9.51
CA GLY A 280 -10.64 28.36 9.95
C GLY A 280 -9.55 28.18 11.00
N THR A 281 -9.19 26.93 11.34
CA THR A 281 -8.19 26.64 12.37
C THR A 281 -7.03 25.81 11.80
N PRO A 282 -5.87 25.75 12.49
CA PRO A 282 -4.83 24.80 12.17
C PRO A 282 -5.34 23.35 12.28
N ALA A 283 -4.80 22.45 11.47
CA ALA A 283 -5.01 21.02 11.59
C ALA A 283 -3.88 20.35 12.39
N TYR A 284 -4.23 19.29 13.09
CA TYR A 284 -3.30 18.48 13.85
C TYR A 284 -3.11 17.13 13.14
N ILE A 285 -1.86 16.74 12.96
CA ILE A 285 -1.50 15.40 12.43
C ILE A 285 -1.11 14.53 13.62
N PHE A 286 -1.76 13.39 13.70
CA PHE A 286 -1.49 12.35 14.68
C PHE A 286 -0.92 11.10 14.02
N GLN A 287 -0.13 10.38 14.80
CA GLN A 287 0.48 9.12 14.46
C GLN A 287 0.08 8.05 15.48
N VAL A 288 -0.13 6.83 15.02
CA VAL A 288 -0.46 5.67 15.85
C VAL A 288 0.43 4.50 15.46
N ASP A 289 1.12 3.92 16.43
CA ASP A 289 1.83 2.66 16.28
C ASP A 289 0.85 1.50 16.33
N LEU A 290 0.63 0.83 15.20
CA LEU A 290 -0.30 -0.29 15.09
C LEU A 290 0.25 -1.60 15.66
N SER A 291 1.57 -1.69 15.85
CA SER A 291 2.23 -2.83 16.48
C SER A 291 2.06 -2.83 18.01
N ALA A 292 1.70 -1.69 18.58
CA ALA A 292 1.50 -1.55 20.02
C ALA A 292 0.23 -2.28 20.49
N MET A 293 0.31 -2.91 21.65
CA MET A 293 -0.84 -3.59 22.28
C MET A 293 -1.96 -2.58 22.60
N ILE A 294 -1.60 -1.38 23.07
CA ILE A 294 -2.52 -0.28 23.35
C ILE A 294 -2.26 0.81 22.32
N LEU A 295 -3.28 1.13 21.52
CA LEU A 295 -3.19 2.20 20.53
C LEU A 295 -3.28 3.55 21.22
N THR A 296 -2.23 4.35 21.04
CA THR A 296 -2.18 5.73 21.51
C THR A 296 -1.86 6.67 20.35
N SER A 297 -2.53 7.83 20.32
CA SER A 297 -2.26 8.86 19.33
C SER A 297 -1.16 9.80 19.83
N THR A 298 -0.12 9.94 19.03
CA THR A 298 0.94 10.92 19.26
C THR A 298 0.80 12.05 18.25
N GLN A 299 0.68 13.30 18.73
CA GLN A 299 0.71 14.45 17.84
C GLN A 299 2.12 14.62 17.27
N VAL A 300 2.24 14.61 15.95
CA VAL A 300 3.53 14.71 15.23
C VAL A 300 3.64 15.98 14.39
N GLY A 301 2.53 16.71 14.18
CA GLY A 301 2.56 17.95 13.42
C GLY A 301 1.37 18.85 13.65
N ILE A 302 1.55 20.13 13.30
CA ILE A 302 0.51 21.14 13.21
C ILE A 302 0.66 21.80 11.85
N ILE A 303 -0.41 21.81 11.06
CA ILE A 303 -0.47 22.47 9.76
C ILE A 303 -1.27 23.77 9.91
N PRO A 304 -0.68 24.94 9.70
CA PRO A 304 -1.41 26.21 9.77
C PRO A 304 -2.43 26.30 8.63
N ASN A 305 -3.58 26.92 8.91
CA ASN A 305 -4.53 27.30 7.86
C ASN A 305 -4.05 28.62 7.22
N GLN A 306 -3.85 28.60 5.90
CA GLN A 306 -3.33 29.76 5.14
C GLN A 306 -4.37 30.40 4.21
N GLY A 307 -5.67 30.18 4.46
CA GLY A 307 -6.73 30.85 3.72
C GLY A 307 -7.76 29.96 3.05
N GLY A 308 -7.60 28.65 3.14
CA GLY A 308 -8.66 27.68 2.81
C GLY A 308 -9.75 27.65 3.87
N ARG A 309 -10.87 27.02 3.55
CA ARG A 309 -11.89 26.72 4.55
C ARG A 309 -11.33 25.81 5.65
N TYR A 310 -10.44 24.90 5.26
CA TYR A 310 -9.75 23.93 6.13
C TYR A 310 -8.23 24.06 5.94
N ALA A 311 -7.46 23.60 6.91
CA ALA A 311 -6.00 23.61 6.77
C ALA A 311 -5.48 22.43 5.93
N ILE A 312 -6.12 21.27 6.06
CA ILE A 312 -5.78 20.04 5.32
C ILE A 312 -7.03 19.28 4.91
N GLY A 313 -6.85 18.30 4.02
CA GLY A 313 -7.84 17.31 3.60
C GLY A 313 -7.27 15.91 3.63
N ALA A 314 -7.18 15.28 2.46
CA ALA A 314 -6.66 13.93 2.27
C ALA A 314 -5.23 13.75 2.74
N LEU A 315 -4.94 12.55 3.24
CA LEU A 315 -3.61 11.98 3.32
C LEU A 315 -3.52 10.87 2.28
N GLN A 316 -2.45 10.82 1.49
CA GLN A 316 -2.30 9.82 0.45
C GLN A 316 -0.86 9.34 0.32
N LEU A 317 -0.65 8.02 0.43
CA LEU A 317 0.63 7.37 0.21
C LEU A 317 1.02 7.43 -1.28
N GLY A 318 2.22 7.96 -1.54
CA GLY A 318 2.85 7.95 -2.86
C GLY A 318 3.68 6.70 -3.10
N ILE A 319 3.91 6.39 -4.38
CA ILE A 319 4.77 5.26 -4.77
C ILE A 319 6.25 5.45 -4.37
N ASP A 320 6.64 6.66 -4.01
CA ASP A 320 7.96 7.00 -3.46
C ASP A 320 8.07 6.78 -1.94
N GLY A 321 7.01 6.24 -1.32
CA GLY A 321 6.95 5.90 0.09
C GLY A 321 6.68 7.06 1.04
N ARG A 322 6.38 8.27 0.54
CA ARG A 322 5.96 9.42 1.36
C ARG A 322 4.44 9.51 1.44
N ILE A 323 3.92 10.12 2.50
CA ILE A 323 2.50 10.44 2.60
C ILE A 323 2.32 11.93 2.30
N TYR A 324 1.58 12.24 1.24
CA TYR A 324 1.27 13.60 0.82
C TYR A 324 0.03 14.10 1.57
N ILE A 325 0.04 15.40 1.90
CA ILE A 325 -1.00 16.08 2.66
C ILE A 325 -1.66 17.12 1.75
N ALA A 326 -2.94 16.92 1.43
CA ALA A 326 -3.73 17.90 0.72
C ALA A 326 -3.90 19.16 1.58
N LYS A 327 -3.76 20.33 0.97
CA LYS A 327 -3.96 21.64 1.62
C LYS A 327 -5.06 22.39 0.89
N ASP A 328 -6.12 22.73 1.60
CA ASP A 328 -7.32 23.28 1.00
C ASP A 328 -7.10 24.68 0.43
N ASN A 329 -7.39 24.83 -0.87
CA ASN A 329 -7.27 26.06 -1.66
C ASN A 329 -5.85 26.66 -1.65
N GLU A 330 -4.83 25.82 -1.62
CA GLU A 330 -3.43 26.24 -1.65
C GLU A 330 -2.69 25.76 -2.91
N SER A 331 -1.64 26.51 -3.29
CA SER A 331 -0.71 26.10 -4.36
C SER A 331 0.44 25.21 -3.85
N GLN A 332 0.26 24.59 -2.70
CA GLN A 332 1.27 23.74 -2.07
C GLN A 332 0.62 22.48 -1.50
N LEU A 333 1.40 21.39 -1.45
CA LEU A 333 1.11 20.21 -0.66
C LEU A 333 2.15 20.06 0.45
N GLY A 334 1.70 19.54 1.60
CA GLY A 334 2.60 19.03 2.62
C GLY A 334 2.99 17.57 2.34
N ALA A 335 3.97 17.06 3.11
CA ALA A 335 4.31 15.64 3.11
C ALA A 335 4.88 15.17 4.45
N ILE A 336 4.66 13.90 4.76
CA ILE A 336 5.35 13.13 5.80
C ILE A 336 6.46 12.37 5.08
N LEU A 337 7.71 12.72 5.34
CA LEU A 337 8.85 12.27 4.54
C LEU A 337 9.34 10.87 4.94
N ASN A 338 9.23 10.51 6.21
CA ASN A 338 9.67 9.23 6.76
C ASN A 338 8.52 8.52 7.51
N PRO A 339 7.44 8.10 6.81
CA PRO A 339 6.22 7.66 7.50
C PRO A 339 6.34 6.34 8.27
N ASN A 340 7.42 5.58 8.08
CA ASN A 340 7.70 4.38 8.87
C ASN A 340 8.33 4.70 10.24
N VAL A 341 8.74 5.96 10.48
CA VAL A 341 9.44 6.37 11.70
C VAL A 341 8.46 6.94 12.72
N LEU A 342 8.54 6.48 13.96
CA LEU A 342 7.69 6.94 15.05
C LEU A 342 8.14 8.32 15.59
N GLY A 343 7.17 9.08 16.10
CA GLY A 343 7.37 10.40 16.67
C GLY A 343 7.77 11.46 15.62
N LEU A 344 8.45 12.50 16.07
CA LEU A 344 8.85 13.63 15.21
C LEU A 344 9.85 13.26 14.11
N GLY A 345 10.50 12.09 14.21
CA GLY A 345 11.36 11.54 13.18
C GLY A 345 10.64 11.22 11.86
N CYS A 346 9.30 11.14 11.87
CA CYS A 346 8.51 11.01 10.64
C CYS A 346 8.68 12.21 9.69
N ASN A 347 9.15 13.35 10.20
CA ASN A 347 9.58 14.53 9.45
C ASN A 347 8.48 15.12 8.55
N ILE A 348 7.57 15.90 9.13
CA ILE A 348 6.51 16.58 8.39
C ILE A 348 7.04 17.87 7.78
N ASN A 349 6.90 18.02 6.46
CA ASN A 349 7.15 19.25 5.73
C ASN A 349 5.82 19.86 5.23
N ASN A 350 5.46 21.04 5.73
CA ASN A 350 4.18 21.68 5.44
C ASN A 350 4.08 22.29 4.03
N ALA A 351 5.19 22.43 3.32
CA ALA A 351 5.27 23.06 2.01
C ALA A 351 6.25 22.28 1.11
N TYR A 352 6.04 20.96 1.04
CA TYR A 352 6.97 20.06 0.36
C TYR A 352 6.92 20.17 -1.17
N ILE A 353 5.73 20.31 -1.74
CA ILE A 353 5.52 20.50 -3.17
C ILE A 353 4.91 21.88 -3.41
N THR A 354 5.45 22.61 -4.39
CA THR A 354 4.82 23.82 -4.93
C THR A 354 4.24 23.50 -6.30
N LEU A 355 2.94 23.70 -6.47
CA LEU A 355 2.22 23.48 -7.71
C LEU A 355 2.51 24.62 -8.72
N PRO A 356 2.46 24.33 -10.03
CA PRO A 356 2.60 25.35 -11.06
C PRO A 356 1.49 26.41 -10.99
N ALA A 357 1.75 27.57 -11.57
CA ALA A 357 0.77 28.67 -11.62
C ALA A 357 -0.56 28.22 -12.25
N GLY A 358 -1.67 28.52 -11.59
CA GLY A 358 -3.01 28.13 -12.01
C GLY A 358 -3.46 26.75 -11.54
N ALA A 359 -2.59 25.96 -10.93
CA ALA A 359 -2.94 24.72 -10.25
C ALA A 359 -3.17 24.96 -8.75
N VAL A 360 -4.21 24.34 -8.20
CA VAL A 360 -4.60 24.51 -6.80
C VAL A 360 -4.96 23.17 -6.20
N CYS A 361 -4.37 22.85 -5.06
CA CYS A 361 -4.79 21.72 -4.22
C CYS A 361 -6.09 22.09 -3.50
N LEU A 362 -7.01 21.15 -3.42
CA LEU A 362 -8.24 21.24 -2.64
C LEU A 362 -8.23 20.13 -1.57
N LEU A 363 -9.38 19.73 -1.05
CA LEU A 363 -9.43 18.74 0.04
C LEU A 363 -9.02 17.34 -0.36
N GLY A 364 -9.24 16.96 -1.64
CA GLY A 364 -9.00 15.60 -2.11
C GLY A 364 -7.65 15.39 -2.78
N LEU A 365 -7.14 14.16 -2.67
CA LEU A 365 -6.10 13.56 -3.50
C LEU A 365 -6.67 12.32 -4.19
N PRO A 366 -6.05 11.81 -5.28
CA PRO A 366 -6.61 10.68 -5.99
C PRO A 366 -6.80 9.47 -5.08
N ASN A 367 -7.98 8.87 -5.15
CA ASN A 367 -8.25 7.60 -4.51
C ASN A 367 -7.57 6.51 -5.33
N LEU A 368 -6.46 6.03 -4.83
CA LEU A 368 -5.58 5.10 -5.53
C LEU A 368 -5.82 3.68 -5.07
N LEU A 369 -5.57 2.75 -5.96
CA LEU A 369 -5.50 1.34 -5.62
C LEU A 369 -4.22 1.11 -4.80
N PRO A 370 -4.31 0.78 -3.49
CA PRO A 370 -3.14 0.31 -2.77
C PRO A 370 -2.63 -0.95 -3.48
N ASN A 371 -1.34 -1.00 -3.76
CA ASN A 371 -0.76 -2.12 -4.47
C ASN A 371 0.00 -3.04 -3.50
N PRO A 372 -0.68 -3.96 -2.79
CA PRO A 372 -0.01 -4.90 -1.90
C PRO A 372 0.92 -5.86 -2.66
N CYS A 373 0.76 -5.94 -3.98
CA CYS A 373 1.62 -6.72 -4.87
C CYS A 373 2.72 -5.88 -5.53
N GLU A 374 2.80 -4.56 -5.30
CA GLU A 374 4.01 -3.75 -5.49
C GLU A 374 5.01 -3.90 -4.33
N HIS A 375 4.74 -4.73 -3.34
CA HIS A 375 5.84 -5.51 -2.82
C HIS A 375 6.41 -6.28 -4.00
N PRO A 376 7.73 -6.21 -4.25
CA PRO A 376 8.34 -6.70 -5.47
C PRO A 376 8.26 -8.23 -5.66
N CYS A 377 7.11 -8.81 -5.42
CA CYS A 377 6.77 -10.21 -5.58
C CYS A 377 5.66 -10.36 -6.63
N ASP A 378 5.66 -9.54 -7.68
CA ASP A 378 4.94 -9.88 -8.89
C ASP A 378 5.72 -10.99 -9.62
N CYS A 379 5.62 -12.20 -9.07
CA CYS A 379 6.09 -13.40 -9.72
C CYS A 379 5.14 -13.80 -10.85
N GLY A 380 4.86 -12.84 -11.73
CA GLY A 380 4.40 -13.15 -13.07
C GLY A 380 5.57 -13.77 -13.82
N CYS A 381 5.67 -15.09 -13.86
CA CYS A 381 6.65 -15.85 -14.65
C CYS A 381 6.53 -15.61 -16.18
N ALA A 382 6.17 -14.42 -16.62
CA ALA A 382 6.08 -14.01 -18.00
C ALA A 382 6.86 -12.70 -18.19
N GLY A 383 8.20 -12.81 -18.23
CA GLY A 383 9.07 -11.72 -18.63
C GLY A 383 10.19 -11.40 -17.65
N CYS A 384 10.97 -12.40 -17.24
CA CYS A 384 12.29 -12.14 -16.66
C CYS A 384 13.08 -11.25 -17.62
N ASN A 385 13.47 -10.08 -17.15
CA ASN A 385 14.33 -9.20 -17.92
C ASN A 385 15.68 -9.92 -18.10
N LYS A 386 16.07 -10.22 -19.35
CA LYS A 386 17.30 -10.97 -19.66
C LYS A 386 18.56 -10.37 -19.05
N ASP A 387 18.57 -9.05 -18.82
CA ASP A 387 19.69 -8.37 -18.18
C ASP A 387 19.78 -8.71 -16.68
N ALA A 388 18.65 -8.88 -16.00
CA ALA A 388 18.60 -9.33 -14.60
C ALA A 388 19.02 -10.80 -14.46
N GLU A 389 18.70 -11.67 -15.42
CA GLU A 389 19.16 -13.06 -15.43
C GLU A 389 20.69 -13.15 -15.57
N THR A 390 21.30 -12.34 -16.43
CA THR A 390 22.76 -12.33 -16.62
C THR A 390 23.47 -11.87 -15.35
N GLN A 391 23.01 -10.80 -14.70
CA GLN A 391 23.57 -10.32 -13.43
C GLN A 391 23.41 -11.34 -12.31
N ASN A 392 22.24 -11.98 -12.21
CA ASN A 392 22.00 -13.02 -11.23
C ASN A 392 22.92 -14.23 -11.45
N GLN A 393 23.18 -14.63 -12.70
CA GLN A 393 24.10 -15.74 -13.00
C GLN A 393 25.54 -15.42 -12.60
N GLU A 394 26.02 -14.21 -12.83
CA GLU A 394 27.37 -13.80 -12.38
C GLU A 394 27.49 -13.85 -10.84
N LEU A 395 26.45 -13.42 -10.11
CA LEU A 395 26.41 -13.49 -8.66
C LEU A 395 26.36 -14.94 -8.15
N ILE A 396 25.62 -15.82 -8.83
CA ILE A 396 25.56 -17.26 -8.52
C ILE A 396 26.92 -17.91 -8.76
N ASP A 397 27.61 -17.61 -9.85
CA ASP A 397 28.92 -18.18 -10.17
C ASP A 397 29.98 -17.71 -9.15
N ARG A 398 29.89 -16.47 -8.71
CA ARG A 398 30.70 -15.96 -7.59
C ARG A 398 30.40 -16.74 -6.31
N ALA A 399 29.13 -16.90 -5.96
CA ALA A 399 28.71 -17.66 -4.78
C ALA A 399 29.20 -19.09 -4.81
N LYS A 400 29.12 -19.79 -5.95
CA LYS A 400 29.67 -21.15 -6.14
C LYS A 400 31.19 -21.20 -5.91
N THR A 401 31.92 -20.23 -6.43
CA THR A 401 33.38 -20.14 -6.26
C THR A 401 33.74 -19.96 -4.78
N LYS A 402 33.03 -19.08 -4.08
CA LYS A 402 33.22 -18.83 -2.64
C LYS A 402 32.83 -20.06 -1.79
N TYR A 403 31.72 -20.72 -2.11
CA TYR A 403 31.26 -21.91 -1.40
C TYR A 403 32.31 -23.03 -1.42
N ASN A 404 33.01 -23.23 -2.54
CA ASN A 404 34.08 -24.22 -2.63
C ASN A 404 35.21 -23.97 -1.62
N THR A 405 35.35 -22.74 -1.14
CA THR A 405 36.36 -22.35 -0.14
C THR A 405 35.79 -22.42 1.28
N ILE A 406 34.52 -22.02 1.50
CA ILE A 406 33.93 -21.88 2.86
C ILE A 406 32.55 -22.55 2.90
N LYS A 407 32.54 -23.85 3.13
CA LYS A 407 31.29 -24.66 3.17
C LYS A 407 30.42 -24.44 4.43
N SER A 408 31.01 -23.89 5.50
CA SER A 408 30.34 -23.76 6.81
C SER A 408 29.21 -22.72 6.85
N ARG A 409 29.04 -21.90 5.81
CA ARG A 409 28.01 -20.86 5.71
C ARG A 409 26.81 -21.26 4.84
N SER A 410 26.57 -22.53 4.72
CA SER A 410 25.42 -23.06 4.02
C SER A 410 24.53 -23.86 4.97
N THR A 411 23.20 -23.72 4.80
CA THR A 411 22.23 -24.53 5.55
C THR A 411 22.12 -25.97 5.04
N CYS A 412 22.73 -26.30 3.89
CA CYS A 412 22.79 -27.66 3.34
C CYS A 412 24.17 -28.02 2.78
N ALA A 413 24.39 -29.31 2.67
CA ALA A 413 25.71 -29.85 2.32
C ALA A 413 26.16 -29.55 0.87
N ASN A 414 25.20 -29.28 -0.05
CA ASN A 414 25.48 -28.97 -1.46
C ASN A 414 24.42 -28.02 -2.04
N PRO A 415 24.45 -26.72 -1.69
CA PRO A 415 23.41 -25.77 -2.12
C PRO A 415 23.38 -25.54 -3.64
N PHE A 416 24.53 -25.67 -4.32
CA PHE A 416 24.67 -25.43 -5.76
C PHE A 416 24.83 -26.74 -6.57
N GLY A 417 24.36 -27.88 -6.02
CA GLY A 417 24.67 -29.19 -6.55
C GLY A 417 24.43 -29.35 -8.05
N GLU A 418 25.48 -29.75 -8.77
CA GLU A 418 25.38 -30.13 -10.18
C GLU A 418 24.51 -31.37 -10.35
N ASP A 419 24.34 -32.19 -9.29
CA ASP A 419 23.49 -33.39 -9.23
C ASP A 419 22.27 -33.14 -8.34
N CYS A 420 21.39 -32.26 -8.78
CA CYS A 420 20.10 -32.02 -8.12
C CYS A 420 19.15 -33.18 -8.41
N GLU A 421 19.33 -34.33 -7.73
CA GLU A 421 18.53 -35.52 -7.95
C GLU A 421 17.40 -35.73 -6.94
N THR A 422 17.31 -34.89 -5.92
CA THR A 422 16.32 -35.06 -4.87
C THR A 422 14.91 -34.77 -5.38
N SER A 423 14.03 -35.74 -5.33
CA SER A 423 12.61 -35.61 -5.66
C SER A 423 11.84 -35.20 -4.40
N ALA A 424 11.12 -34.11 -4.46
CA ALA A 424 10.22 -33.63 -3.39
C ALA A 424 8.92 -34.44 -3.37
N ILE A 425 8.44 -34.89 -4.55
CA ILE A 425 7.13 -35.53 -4.71
C ILE A 425 7.14 -36.97 -4.14
N ASN A 426 8.27 -37.65 -4.19
CA ASN A 426 8.39 -39.08 -3.84
C ASN A 426 9.12 -39.32 -2.51
N SER A 427 9.39 -38.30 -1.71
CA SER A 427 10.14 -38.46 -0.47
C SER A 427 9.45 -37.71 0.69
N ASN A 428 9.48 -38.34 1.89
CA ASN A 428 9.11 -37.66 3.14
C ASN A 428 10.21 -36.67 3.57
N VAL A 429 10.66 -35.78 2.67
CA VAL A 429 11.74 -34.85 2.92
C VAL A 429 11.14 -33.53 3.35
N ASN A 430 11.80 -32.84 4.29
CA ASN A 430 11.49 -31.46 4.62
C ASN A 430 11.71 -30.58 3.38
N LEU A 431 10.67 -29.86 2.94
CA LEU A 431 10.68 -29.03 1.74
C LEU A 431 11.28 -27.65 2.05
N GLU A 432 12.50 -27.62 2.57
CA GLU A 432 13.21 -26.39 2.88
C GLU A 432 14.21 -26.03 1.78
N PRO A 433 14.30 -24.74 1.39
CA PRO A 433 15.32 -24.28 0.46
C PRO A 433 16.69 -24.27 1.14
N CYS A 434 17.74 -24.29 0.36
CA CYS A 434 19.10 -24.14 0.81
C CYS A 434 19.53 -22.68 0.80
N PHE A 435 20.17 -22.23 1.85
CA PHE A 435 20.72 -20.88 1.96
C PHE A 435 22.23 -20.91 2.02
N TYR A 436 22.86 -19.94 1.36
CA TYR A 436 24.29 -19.69 1.44
C TYR A 436 24.57 -18.19 1.64
N PHE A 437 25.47 -17.88 2.55
CA PHE A 437 25.92 -16.51 2.86
C PHE A 437 27.38 -16.32 2.56
N HIS A 438 27.76 -15.17 1.98
CA HIS A 438 29.16 -14.79 1.82
C HIS A 438 29.35 -13.26 1.76
N TRP A 439 30.52 -12.79 2.18
CA TRP A 439 30.96 -11.41 2.00
C TRP A 439 31.40 -11.11 0.57
N GLY A 440 31.25 -9.85 0.13
CA GLY A 440 31.45 -9.46 -1.26
C GLY A 440 32.88 -9.32 -1.72
N ASP A 441 33.75 -8.76 -0.88
CA ASP A 441 35.08 -8.33 -1.26
C ASP A 441 36.17 -9.41 -1.29
N GLY A 442 35.95 -10.53 -0.68
CA GLY A 442 36.66 -11.75 -1.06
C GLY A 442 37.86 -12.19 -0.25
N VAL A 443 38.41 -11.48 0.70
CA VAL A 443 39.65 -11.90 1.39
C VAL A 443 39.45 -12.06 2.90
N ASN A 444 38.67 -11.22 3.53
CA ASN A 444 38.33 -11.30 4.93
C ASN A 444 36.85 -11.57 5.10
N ASP A 445 36.53 -12.69 5.72
CA ASP A 445 35.13 -13.06 6.02
C ASP A 445 34.59 -12.38 7.29
N GLN A 446 35.03 -11.16 7.55
CA GLN A 446 34.76 -10.38 8.76
C GLN A 446 34.40 -8.95 8.36
N ILE A 447 33.59 -8.30 9.16
CA ILE A 447 33.32 -6.86 9.11
C ILE A 447 33.94 -6.23 10.36
N GLU A 448 34.54 -5.06 10.23
CA GLU A 448 35.13 -4.30 11.34
C GLU A 448 34.14 -3.26 11.88
N GLU A 449 34.42 -2.75 13.08
CA GLU A 449 33.72 -1.58 13.59
C GLU A 449 33.94 -0.38 12.67
N HIS A 450 32.93 0.49 12.56
CA HIS A 450 32.96 1.68 11.68
C HIS A 450 33.05 1.41 10.18
N ASP A 451 32.71 0.21 9.76
CA ASP A 451 32.82 -0.21 8.37
C ASP A 451 31.47 -0.37 7.66
N THR A 452 31.52 -0.54 6.34
CA THR A 452 30.38 -0.87 5.49
C THR A 452 30.78 -1.97 4.53
N GLU A 453 30.26 -3.16 4.78
CA GLU A 453 30.55 -4.32 3.96
C GLU A 453 29.32 -4.81 3.18
N VAL A 454 29.58 -5.19 1.94
CA VAL A 454 28.60 -5.84 1.08
C VAL A 454 28.65 -7.35 1.30
N PHE A 455 27.46 -7.96 1.45
CA PHE A 455 27.32 -9.41 1.54
C PHE A 455 26.21 -9.91 0.63
N TYR A 456 26.20 -11.20 0.39
CA TYR A 456 25.24 -11.85 -0.50
C TYR A 456 24.57 -13.01 0.21
N ILE A 457 23.24 -13.11 0.02
CA ILE A 457 22.46 -14.28 0.40
C ILE A 457 21.99 -14.95 -0.88
N THR A 458 22.37 -16.20 -1.05
CA THR A 458 21.93 -17.06 -2.15
C THR A 458 20.96 -18.09 -1.62
N VAL A 459 19.81 -18.21 -2.26
CA VAL A 459 18.79 -19.22 -1.96
C VAL A 459 18.69 -20.16 -3.13
N CYS A 460 18.81 -21.46 -2.88
CA CYS A 460 18.78 -22.51 -3.88
C CYS A 460 17.62 -23.46 -3.64
N ASN A 461 16.99 -23.91 -4.71
CA ASN A 461 16.02 -24.98 -4.71
C ASN A 461 16.76 -26.33 -4.91
N PRO A 462 16.87 -27.17 -3.87
CA PRO A 462 17.60 -28.45 -3.97
C PRO A 462 16.77 -29.57 -4.61
N PHE A 463 15.56 -29.28 -5.09
CA PHE A 463 14.64 -30.29 -5.63
C PHE A 463 14.50 -30.16 -7.14
N LYS A 464 14.43 -31.31 -7.83
CA LYS A 464 14.32 -31.39 -9.29
C LYS A 464 12.89 -31.30 -9.85
N ASP A 465 11.89 -31.41 -9.00
CA ASP A 465 10.49 -31.61 -9.39
C ASP A 465 9.51 -30.60 -8.76
N ILE A 466 10.00 -29.65 -7.99
CA ILE A 466 9.19 -28.55 -7.44
C ILE A 466 9.81 -27.18 -7.73
N GLN A 467 8.97 -26.18 -7.77
CA GLN A 467 9.32 -24.78 -7.89
C GLN A 467 8.76 -24.04 -6.68
N TYR A 468 9.55 -23.16 -6.07
CA TYR A 468 9.04 -22.22 -5.08
C TYR A 468 8.51 -20.97 -5.78
N ASN A 469 7.25 -20.63 -5.56
CA ASN A 469 6.61 -19.46 -6.12
C ASN A 469 6.47 -18.37 -5.06
N GLY A 470 6.70 -17.11 -5.44
CA GLY A 470 6.59 -15.98 -4.53
C GLY A 470 7.57 -16.05 -3.37
N PHE A 471 8.80 -16.50 -3.63
CA PHE A 471 9.81 -16.62 -2.60
C PHE A 471 10.34 -15.24 -2.20
N ARG A 472 10.43 -14.99 -0.88
CA ARG A 472 10.91 -13.72 -0.36
C ARG A 472 11.63 -13.89 0.98
N ILE A 473 12.65 -13.09 1.18
CA ILE A 473 13.25 -12.84 2.48
C ILE A 473 12.40 -11.77 3.16
N THR A 474 11.77 -12.12 4.26
CA THR A 474 10.86 -11.22 4.98
C THR A 474 11.60 -10.33 5.96
N LYS A 475 12.75 -10.78 6.48
CA LYS A 475 13.56 -10.03 7.42
C LYS A 475 14.96 -10.59 7.52
N VAL A 476 15.95 -9.71 7.76
CA VAL A 476 17.32 -10.07 8.13
C VAL A 476 17.68 -9.35 9.42
N THR A 477 18.08 -10.09 10.45
CA THR A 477 18.40 -9.54 11.78
C THR A 477 19.63 -10.18 12.36
N LEU A 478 20.30 -9.45 13.27
CA LEU A 478 21.37 -10.00 14.11
C LEU A 478 20.85 -10.37 15.50
N ILE A 479 21.33 -11.48 16.04
CA ILE A 479 21.03 -11.96 17.37
C ILE A 479 22.35 -12.12 18.16
N PRO A 480 22.48 -11.56 19.36
CA PRO A 480 21.51 -10.74 20.05
C PRO A 480 21.32 -9.35 19.39
N ASN A 481 20.09 -8.91 19.28
CA ASN A 481 19.78 -7.55 18.79
C ASN A 481 19.91 -6.55 19.94
N ILE A 482 21.13 -6.37 20.43
CA ILE A 482 21.46 -5.51 21.59
C ILE A 482 21.88 -4.10 21.18
N HIS A 483 22.12 -3.88 19.88
CA HIS A 483 22.53 -2.59 19.38
C HIS A 483 21.37 -1.88 18.67
N PRO A 484 21.18 -0.58 18.93
CA PRO A 484 20.26 0.24 18.17
C PRO A 484 20.63 0.27 16.68
N ILE A 485 19.66 0.54 15.81
CA ILE A 485 19.83 0.60 14.35
C ILE A 485 20.82 1.67 13.90
N ASP A 486 21.09 2.65 14.75
CA ASP A 486 22.13 3.68 14.53
C ASP A 486 23.56 3.17 14.73
N LYS A 487 23.74 1.99 15.33
CA LYS A 487 25.05 1.34 15.55
C LYS A 487 25.35 0.25 14.53
N ILE A 488 24.39 -0.66 14.31
CA ILE A 488 24.50 -1.71 13.28
C ILE A 488 23.24 -1.70 12.45
N GLN A 489 23.40 -1.58 11.14
CA GLN A 489 22.31 -1.53 10.18
C GLN A 489 22.55 -2.54 9.05
N ILE A 490 21.51 -3.27 8.67
CA ILE A 490 21.47 -4.10 7.45
C ILE A 490 20.55 -3.43 6.44
N VAL A 491 20.98 -3.34 5.18
CA VAL A 491 20.22 -2.70 4.09
C VAL A 491 20.29 -3.55 2.83
N PRO A 492 19.17 -3.95 2.26
CA PRO A 492 17.80 -3.93 2.82
C PRO A 492 17.66 -4.93 3.96
N ASP A 493 16.82 -4.66 4.97
CA ASP A 493 16.65 -5.52 6.15
C ASP A 493 15.39 -6.40 6.07
N ARG A 494 14.52 -6.16 5.08
CA ARG A 494 13.23 -6.86 4.95
C ARG A 494 12.62 -6.76 3.55
N PHE A 495 11.69 -7.68 3.25
CA PHE A 495 10.87 -7.72 2.03
C PHE A 495 11.67 -7.74 0.72
N ILE A 496 12.67 -8.64 0.66
CA ILE A 496 13.48 -8.84 -0.54
C ILE A 496 12.89 -9.99 -1.34
N CYS A 497 12.48 -9.70 -2.57
CA CYS A 497 11.95 -10.70 -3.48
C CYS A 497 13.05 -11.48 -4.19
N LEU A 498 12.86 -12.80 -4.29
CA LEU A 498 13.70 -13.69 -5.07
C LEU A 498 12.94 -14.32 -6.25
N ASP A 499 11.71 -13.86 -6.50
CA ASP A 499 10.83 -14.37 -7.55
C ASP A 499 10.53 -15.88 -7.44
N CYS A 500 10.35 -16.56 -8.55
CA CYS A 500 10.24 -18.02 -8.56
C CYS A 500 11.64 -18.64 -8.54
N ILE A 501 11.85 -19.60 -7.66
CA ILE A 501 13.08 -20.39 -7.66
C ILE A 501 12.77 -21.72 -8.33
N GLU A 502 13.19 -21.83 -9.59
CA GLU A 502 13.00 -23.01 -10.43
C GLU A 502 13.65 -24.27 -9.84
N PRO A 503 13.24 -25.46 -10.26
CA PRO A 503 13.93 -26.70 -9.88
C PRO A 503 15.44 -26.60 -10.13
N CYS A 504 16.23 -27.03 -9.15
CA CYS A 504 17.70 -27.05 -9.25
C CYS A 504 18.35 -25.69 -9.56
N SER A 505 17.67 -24.59 -9.27
CA SER A 505 18.17 -23.24 -9.52
C SER A 505 18.40 -22.44 -8.25
N CYS A 506 19.12 -21.32 -8.38
CA CYS A 506 19.43 -20.42 -7.29
C CYS A 506 19.09 -18.97 -7.66
N GLN A 507 18.82 -18.17 -6.63
CA GLN A 507 18.66 -16.72 -6.71
C GLN A 507 19.56 -16.06 -5.67
N THR A 508 20.26 -14.99 -6.06
CA THR A 508 21.17 -14.25 -5.17
C THR A 508 20.73 -12.82 -5.03
N ARG A 509 20.86 -12.26 -3.81
CA ARG A 509 20.59 -10.84 -3.54
C ARG A 509 21.73 -10.23 -2.73
N GLU A 510 21.99 -8.97 -3.02
CA GLU A 510 23.00 -8.15 -2.39
C GLU A 510 22.44 -7.40 -1.19
N PHE A 511 23.23 -7.31 -0.14
CA PHE A 511 22.96 -6.59 1.09
C PHE A 511 24.18 -5.80 1.50
N ALA A 512 24.00 -4.77 2.32
CA ALA A 512 25.06 -4.07 3.00
C ALA A 512 24.87 -4.13 4.51
N MET A 513 25.94 -4.35 5.25
CA MET A 513 25.99 -4.18 6.69
C MET A 513 26.83 -2.96 7.02
N ILE A 514 26.33 -2.08 7.87
CA ILE A 514 26.94 -0.82 8.26
C ILE A 514 27.12 -0.83 9.77
N THR A 515 28.36 -0.77 10.23
CA THR A 515 28.72 -0.63 11.65
C THR A 515 29.18 0.81 11.90
N ARG A 516 28.55 1.52 12.83
CA ARG A 516 28.72 2.97 12.99
C ARG A 516 29.29 3.39 14.35
N ALA A 517 29.59 2.47 15.24
CA ALA A 517 29.96 2.82 16.60
C ALA A 517 30.88 1.80 17.23
N ASN A 518 31.73 2.27 18.13
CA ASN A 518 32.56 1.42 19.00
C ASN A 518 31.70 0.49 19.86
N ASN A 519 32.25 -0.62 20.29
CA ASN A 519 31.61 -1.68 21.06
C ASN A 519 30.51 -2.41 20.32
N THR A 520 30.67 -2.57 19.01
CA THR A 520 29.84 -3.46 18.19
C THR A 520 30.51 -4.78 17.89
N ALA A 521 31.84 -4.89 18.16
CA ALA A 521 32.59 -6.13 18.01
C ALA A 521 32.01 -7.27 18.85
N GLY A 522 31.94 -8.46 18.26
CA GLY A 522 31.40 -9.65 18.93
C GLY A 522 30.87 -10.70 17.95
N ASN A 523 30.42 -11.79 18.53
CA ASN A 523 29.80 -12.88 17.79
C ASN A 523 28.28 -12.69 17.73
N TYR A 524 27.74 -12.78 16.54
CA TYR A 524 26.33 -12.65 16.24
C TYR A 524 25.83 -13.87 15.46
N LEU A 525 24.55 -14.11 15.57
CA LEU A 525 23.83 -15.00 14.67
C LEU A 525 23.01 -14.14 13.72
N MET A 526 23.29 -14.18 12.43
CA MET A 526 22.45 -13.55 11.42
C MET A 526 21.27 -14.47 11.14
N GLU A 527 20.07 -14.00 11.42
CA GLU A 527 18.82 -14.71 11.15
C GLU A 527 18.13 -14.13 9.92
N VAL A 528 17.85 -14.98 8.94
CA VAL A 528 17.15 -14.66 7.70
C VAL A 528 15.78 -15.32 7.76
N GLU A 529 14.73 -14.54 7.95
CA GLU A 529 13.35 -15.03 7.88
C GLU A 529 12.87 -15.01 6.44
N TYR A 530 12.19 -16.06 6.01
CA TYR A 530 11.68 -16.18 4.65
C TYR A 530 10.28 -16.77 4.60
N CYS A 531 9.58 -16.52 3.49
CA CYS A 531 8.35 -17.24 3.13
C CYS A 531 8.26 -17.43 1.62
N TYR A 532 7.40 -18.35 1.21
CA TYR A 532 6.99 -18.56 -0.18
C TYR A 532 5.48 -18.80 -0.24
N GLU A 533 4.86 -18.47 -1.36
CA GLU A 533 3.40 -18.49 -1.50
C GLU A 533 2.86 -19.88 -1.82
N SER A 534 3.57 -20.61 -2.65
CA SER A 534 3.22 -21.99 -3.00
C SER A 534 4.42 -22.75 -3.52
N ILE A 535 4.29 -24.07 -3.53
CA ILE A 535 5.17 -25.00 -4.21
C ILE A 535 4.39 -25.63 -5.35
N THR A 536 4.99 -25.79 -6.52
CA THR A 536 4.36 -26.48 -7.66
C THR A 536 3.92 -27.89 -7.22
N PHE A 537 2.66 -28.24 -7.49
CA PHE A 537 1.99 -29.49 -7.10
C PHE A 537 1.60 -29.63 -5.61
N ALA A 538 1.83 -28.65 -4.77
CA ALA A 538 1.33 -28.63 -3.40
C ALA A 538 0.51 -27.35 -3.13
N SER A 539 -0.67 -27.50 -2.55
CA SER A 539 -1.47 -26.38 -2.09
C SER A 539 -0.95 -25.87 -0.74
N GLY A 540 -0.37 -24.69 -0.71
CA GLY A 540 0.04 -23.99 0.50
C GLY A 540 1.45 -23.42 0.39
N GLY A 541 1.62 -22.25 1.02
CA GLY A 541 2.90 -21.60 1.22
C GLY A 541 3.62 -22.13 2.45
N GLY A 542 4.86 -21.72 2.61
CA GLY A 542 5.67 -22.03 3.77
C GLY A 542 6.44 -20.80 4.27
N ASN A 543 6.93 -20.90 5.47
CA ASN A 543 7.85 -19.93 6.06
C ASN A 543 8.93 -20.68 6.87
N GLY A 544 10.05 -20.00 7.09
CA GLY A 544 11.14 -20.56 7.85
C GLY A 544 12.21 -19.54 8.20
N LYS A 545 13.29 -20.02 8.78
CA LYS A 545 14.44 -19.23 9.17
C LYS A 545 15.73 -19.93 8.79
N ALA A 546 16.66 -19.19 8.21
CA ALA A 546 18.05 -19.59 8.03
C ALA A 546 18.92 -18.80 8.98
N GLN A 547 19.98 -19.42 9.52
CA GLN A 547 20.87 -18.79 10.49
C GLN A 547 22.32 -18.98 10.11
N PHE A 548 23.14 -17.96 10.31
CA PHE A 548 24.56 -17.93 9.99
C PHE A 548 25.36 -17.27 11.12
N ASP A 549 26.47 -17.91 11.51
CA ASP A 549 27.40 -17.30 12.45
C ASP A 549 28.14 -16.13 11.79
N LEU A 550 28.23 -15.03 12.52
CA LEU A 550 28.85 -13.79 12.08
C LEU A 550 29.73 -13.22 13.19
N GLU A 551 30.90 -12.74 12.83
CA GLU A 551 31.79 -12.04 13.74
C GLU A 551 32.01 -10.60 13.25
N ILE A 552 31.87 -9.63 14.17
CA ILE A 552 32.28 -8.24 13.98
C ILE A 552 33.55 -8.06 14.79
N THR A 553 34.63 -7.64 14.16
CA THR A 553 35.92 -7.44 14.83
C THR A 553 36.12 -5.98 15.26
N GLU A 554 37.03 -5.76 16.21
CA GLU A 554 37.46 -4.41 16.57
C GLU A 554 38.29 -3.81 15.41
N ASP A 555 38.17 -2.48 15.21
CA ASP A 555 38.90 -1.69 14.23
C ASP A 555 40.40 -1.59 14.56
#